data_4a3a74ee1fe594c8a7245d4bf332bb88
#
_entry.id   4a3a74ee1fe594c8a7245d4bf332bb88
#
_cell.length_a   1.000
_cell.length_b   1.000
_cell.length_c   1.000
_cell.angle_alpha   90.00
_cell.angle_beta   90.00
_cell.angle_gamma   90.00
#
_symmetry.space_group_name_H-M   'P 1'
#
loop_
_entity.id
_entity.type
_entity.pdbx_description
1 polymer ?
#
loop_
_entity_poly.entity_id
_entity_poly.type
_entity_poly.pdbx_seq_one_letter_code
_entity_poly.pdbx_strand_id
1 'polypeptide(L)' 'MVPKADVVIVNPTHYAVALKYDLSLSDAPFVVAKGIDETAMHIQRIARENNVEIINSPPLTRSIYYTTAI' A
#
# COMPACT_ATOMS: atom_id res chain seq x y z
N MET A 1 6.00 7.16 4.53
CA MET A 1 6.38 6.95 3.12
C MET A 1 5.18 6.85 2.18
N VAL A 2 3.97 6.79 2.72
CA VAL A 2 2.75 6.75 1.89
C VAL A 2 2.66 7.93 0.92
N PRO A 3 2.99 9.18 1.30
CA PRO A 3 2.89 10.30 0.35
C PRO A 3 3.77 10.14 -0.89
N LYS A 4 4.79 9.30 -0.83
CA LYS A 4 5.71 9.06 -1.95
C LYS A 4 5.47 7.71 -2.63
N ALA A 5 4.45 6.97 -2.22
CA ALA A 5 4.10 5.70 -2.85
C ALA A 5 3.53 5.94 -4.24
N ASP A 6 3.63 4.94 -5.09
CA ASP A 6 3.05 5.00 -6.43
C ASP A 6 1.60 4.53 -6.44
N VAL A 7 1.26 3.62 -5.54
CA VAL A 7 -0.09 3.07 -5.43
C VAL A 7 -0.31 2.50 -4.03
N VAL A 8 -1.56 2.53 -3.58
CA VAL A 8 -2.00 1.84 -2.36
C VAL A 8 -3.02 0.81 -2.77
N ILE A 9 -2.79 -0.45 -2.38
CA ILE A 9 -3.72 -1.55 -2.64
C ILE A 9 -4.44 -1.85 -1.34
N VAL A 10 -5.76 -1.96 -1.40
CA VAL A 10 -6.58 -2.09 -0.20
C VAL A 10 -7.53 -3.28 -0.23
N ASN A 11 -7.76 -3.85 0.94
CA ASN A 11 -8.99 -4.52 1.32
C ASN A 11 -9.70 -3.50 2.22
N PRO A 12 -10.74 -2.81 1.74
CA PRO A 12 -11.07 -1.44 2.16
C PRO A 12 -11.14 -1.18 3.66
N THR A 13 -11.64 -2.12 4.44
CA THR A 13 -11.84 -1.90 5.88
C THR A 13 -10.82 -2.61 6.76
N HIS A 14 -9.93 -3.42 6.17
CA HIS A 14 -9.07 -4.29 6.96
C HIS A 14 -7.58 -4.13 6.66
N TYR A 15 -7.18 -3.98 5.39
CA TYR A 15 -5.78 -3.99 5.00
C TYR A 15 -5.47 -2.86 4.02
N ALA A 16 -4.28 -2.28 4.15
CA ALA A 16 -3.74 -1.39 3.14
C ALA A 16 -2.24 -1.63 2.99
N VAL A 17 -1.76 -1.63 1.76
CA VAL A 17 -0.35 -1.82 1.43
C VAL A 17 0.06 -0.74 0.45
N ALA A 18 1.04 0.06 0.82
CA ALA A 18 1.58 1.11 -0.05
C ALA A 18 2.81 0.57 -0.78
N LEU A 19 2.82 0.72 -2.09
CA LEU A 19 3.86 0.20 -2.97
C LEU A 19 4.55 1.32 -3.71
N LYS A 20 5.83 1.14 -3.96
CA LYS A 20 6.63 2.08 -4.72
C LYS A 20 7.44 1.34 -5.77
N TYR A 21 7.48 1.90 -6.99
CA TYR A 21 8.38 1.44 -8.03
C TYR A 21 9.67 2.22 -7.99
N ASP A 22 10.77 1.50 -7.97
CA ASP A 22 12.09 2.10 -8.17
C ASP A 22 12.94 1.10 -8.96
N LEU A 23 12.98 1.31 -10.26
CA LEU A 23 13.66 0.38 -11.18
C LEU A 23 15.17 0.34 -10.97
N SER A 24 15.73 1.33 -10.28
CA SER A 24 17.15 1.30 -9.93
C SER A 24 17.44 0.31 -8.82
N LEU A 25 16.42 -0.09 -8.06
CA LEU A 25 16.55 -1.01 -6.93
C LEU A 25 16.02 -2.41 -7.23
N SER A 26 14.94 -2.50 -8.02
CA SER A 26 14.26 -3.78 -8.26
C SER A 26 13.40 -3.70 -9.51
N ASP A 27 13.17 -4.83 -10.17
CA ASP A 27 12.23 -4.95 -11.27
C ASP A 27 10.78 -5.00 -10.81
N ALA A 28 10.55 -5.23 -9.53
CA ALA A 28 9.23 -5.31 -8.94
C ALA A 28 9.02 -4.17 -7.96
N PRO A 29 7.76 -3.73 -7.74
CA PRO A 29 7.47 -2.75 -6.70
C PRO A 29 7.79 -3.35 -5.32
N PHE A 30 8.08 -2.47 -4.37
CA PHE A 30 8.32 -2.92 -3.01
C PHE A 30 7.42 -2.17 -2.02
N VAL A 31 7.17 -2.82 -0.88
CA VAL A 31 6.29 -2.29 0.15
C VAL A 31 7.03 -1.20 0.93
N VAL A 32 6.43 -0.02 1.00
CA VAL A 32 6.99 1.10 1.80
C VAL A 32 6.19 1.33 3.08
N ALA A 33 4.95 0.85 3.14
CA ALA A 33 4.12 0.89 4.34
C ALA A 33 3.03 -0.16 4.23
N LYS A 34 2.59 -0.69 5.36
CA LYS A 34 1.42 -1.56 5.41
C LYS A 34 0.74 -1.45 6.76
N GLY A 35 -0.55 -1.76 6.81
CA GLY A 35 -1.30 -1.68 8.05
C GLY A 35 -2.62 -2.40 7.98
N ILE A 36 -3.20 -2.63 9.15
CA ILE A 36 -4.54 -3.21 9.30
C ILE A 36 -5.41 -2.25 10.09
N ASP A 37 -6.73 -2.40 9.93
CA ASP A 37 -7.75 -1.66 10.68
C ASP A 37 -7.49 -0.13 10.68
N GLU A 38 -7.27 0.48 11.82
CA GLU A 38 -7.07 1.92 11.94
C GLU A 38 -5.86 2.40 11.13
N THR A 39 -4.77 1.64 11.14
CA THR A 39 -3.59 1.97 10.35
C THR A 39 -3.90 1.90 8.86
N ALA A 40 -4.69 0.90 8.42
CA ALA A 40 -5.13 0.82 7.04
C ALA A 40 -5.93 2.06 6.64
N MET A 41 -6.83 2.53 7.49
CA MET A 41 -7.61 3.73 7.23
C MET A 41 -6.74 4.97 7.17
N HIS A 42 -5.75 5.06 8.03
CA HIS A 42 -4.79 6.16 8.03
C HIS A 42 -3.98 6.20 6.73
N ILE A 43 -3.49 5.05 6.27
CA ILE A 43 -2.76 4.95 5.00
C ILE A 43 -3.63 5.43 3.85
N GLN A 44 -4.90 5.01 3.80
CA GLN A 44 -5.81 5.42 2.74
C GLN A 44 -6.06 6.94 2.77
N ARG A 45 -6.21 7.52 3.96
CA ARG A 45 -6.41 8.96 4.09
C ARG A 45 -5.19 9.73 3.56
N ILE A 46 -3.99 9.33 3.95
CA ILE A 46 -2.77 9.99 3.47
C ILE A 46 -2.64 9.85 1.95
N ALA A 47 -2.98 8.68 1.41
CA ALA A 47 -2.96 8.47 -0.04
C ALA A 47 -3.90 9.43 -0.75
N ARG A 48 -5.13 9.59 -0.25
CA ARG A 48 -6.09 10.52 -0.86
C ARG A 48 -5.60 11.97 -0.77
N GLU A 49 -5.02 12.35 0.35
CA GLU A 49 -4.51 13.73 0.54
C GLU A 49 -3.33 14.04 -0.37
N ASN A 50 -2.63 13.03 -0.84
CA ASN A 50 -1.44 13.20 -1.69
C ASN A 50 -1.64 12.70 -3.12
N ASN A 51 -2.88 12.46 -3.52
CA ASN A 51 -3.24 12.01 -4.87
C ASN A 51 -2.56 10.71 -5.28
N VAL A 52 -2.32 9.82 -4.33
CA VAL A 52 -1.82 8.48 -4.59
C VAL A 52 -2.99 7.59 -4.97
N GLU A 53 -2.85 6.85 -6.06
CA GLU A 53 -3.92 5.95 -6.53
C GLU A 53 -4.20 4.85 -5.52
N ILE A 54 -5.49 4.56 -5.30
CA ILE A 54 -5.92 3.47 -4.42
C ILE A 54 -6.65 2.43 -5.26
N ILE A 55 -6.21 1.18 -5.16
CA ILE A 55 -6.79 0.05 -5.88
C ILE A 55 -7.41 -0.92 -4.88
N ASN A 56 -8.70 -1.22 -5.08
CA ASN A 56 -9.41 -2.18 -4.25
C ASN A 56 -9.18 -3.59 -4.81
N SER A 57 -8.39 -4.39 -4.11
CA SER A 57 -8.12 -5.78 -4.51
C SER A 57 -7.87 -6.61 -3.26
N PRO A 58 -8.95 -7.07 -2.56
CA PRO A 58 -8.82 -7.78 -1.30
C PRO A 58 -7.88 -9.00 -1.32
N PRO A 59 -7.98 -9.92 -2.27
CA PRO A 59 -7.08 -11.07 -2.28
C PRO A 59 -5.61 -10.69 -2.42
N LEU A 60 -5.32 -9.74 -3.31
CA LEU A 60 -3.95 -9.30 -3.54
C LEU A 60 -3.40 -8.56 -2.33
N THR A 61 -4.19 -7.70 -1.73
CA THR A 61 -3.78 -6.93 -0.56
C THR A 61 -3.41 -7.85 0.59
N ARG A 62 -4.24 -8.84 0.88
CA ARG A 62 -3.97 -9.81 1.94
C ARG A 62 -2.71 -10.62 1.67
N SER A 63 -2.57 -11.08 0.44
CA SER A 63 -1.39 -11.86 0.04
C SER A 63 -0.11 -11.06 0.27
N ILE A 64 -0.06 -9.82 -0.22
CA ILE A 64 1.12 -8.98 -0.07
C ILE A 64 1.37 -8.66 1.41
N TYR A 65 0.32 -8.36 2.16
CA TYR A 65 0.46 -8.00 3.57
C TYR A 65 1.19 -9.08 4.36
N TYR A 66 0.83 -10.34 4.12
CA TYR A 66 1.38 -11.47 4.89
C TYR A 66 2.70 -12.02 4.35
N THR A 67 3.07 -11.69 3.12
CA THR A 67 4.26 -12.28 2.50
C THR A 67 5.44 -11.33 2.40
N THR A 68 5.26 -10.05 2.76
CA THR A 68 6.32 -9.06 2.62
C THR A 68 6.66 -8.40 3.96
N ALA A 69 7.91 -7.95 4.08
CA ALA A 69 8.35 -7.10 5.20
C ALA A 69 8.64 -5.71 4.67
N ILE A 70 8.56 -4.76 5.57
CA ILE A 70 8.92 -3.37 5.25
C ILE A 70 10.42 -3.20 5.41
#